data_9e6c154860e16b325f017fe564e08590
#
_entry.id   9e6c154860e16b325f017fe564e08590
#
_cell.length_a   1.000
_cell.length_b   1.000
_cell.length_c   1.000
_cell.angle_alpha   90.00
_cell.angle_beta   90.00
_cell.angle_gamma   90.00
#
_symmetry.space_group_name_H-M   'P 1'
#
loop_
_entity.id
_entity.type
_entity.pdbx_description
1 polymer ?
#
loop_
_entity_poly.entity_id
_entity_poly.type
_entity_poly.pdbx_seq_one_letter_code
_entity_poly.pdbx_strand_id
1 'polypeptide(L)'
;MRRIELPLALAMVALLAACSVNVKKEKNGQDKQVDIRTPVGDVHVSKDANPDEVGIPAYPGARLMQPDSSGDDKSANVNISGFGYGLKVVALQYESTDAPTKVVSFYNDHLNKYGRVIVCHTSHLDLNTHPKHDDGPQELTCDGSSGNTVELKVGTKENQHIVAVEPDGSGSKISLVYVRTHSKDAEI
;
A
#
# COMPACT_ATOMS: atom_id res chain seq x y z
N MET A 1 53.48 -6.11 9.08
CA MET A 1 52.18 -5.44 8.95
C MET A 1 51.31 -6.08 7.85
N ARG A 2 51.16 -7.41 7.78
CA ARG A 2 50.53 -8.09 6.62
C ARG A 2 49.49 -9.14 7.01
N ARG A 3 49.04 -9.18 8.28
CA ARG A 3 48.15 -10.25 8.79
C ARG A 3 46.73 -9.78 9.20
N ILE A 4 46.40 -8.49 9.04
CA ILE A 4 45.09 -7.96 9.43
C ILE A 4 44.13 -7.81 8.23
N GLU A 5 44.66 -7.78 7.01
CA GLU A 5 43.86 -7.55 5.79
C GLU A 5 43.03 -8.77 5.36
N LEU A 6 43.52 -9.97 5.63
CA LEU A 6 42.85 -11.21 5.20
C LEU A 6 41.51 -11.48 5.91
N PRO A 7 41.37 -11.31 7.25
CA PRO A 7 40.09 -11.51 7.94
C PRO A 7 39.06 -10.45 7.60
N LEU A 8 39.48 -9.21 7.29
CA LEU A 8 38.56 -8.13 6.92
C LEU A 8 37.99 -8.37 5.53
N ALA A 9 38.78 -8.82 4.57
CA ALA A 9 38.34 -9.17 3.22
C ALA A 9 37.38 -10.38 3.23
N LEU A 10 37.65 -11.38 4.07
CA LEU A 10 36.78 -12.55 4.22
C LEU A 10 35.43 -12.20 4.84
N ALA A 11 35.39 -11.28 5.82
CA ALA A 11 34.16 -10.78 6.43
C ALA A 11 33.31 -9.98 5.44
N MET A 12 33.93 -9.20 4.55
CA MET A 12 33.22 -8.41 3.55
C MET A 12 32.59 -9.29 2.45
N VAL A 13 33.25 -10.39 2.07
CA VAL A 13 32.71 -11.39 1.12
C VAL A 13 31.57 -12.19 1.73
N ALA A 14 31.60 -12.50 3.02
CA ALA A 14 30.52 -13.19 3.72
C ALA A 14 29.23 -12.35 3.83
N LEU A 15 29.34 -11.03 3.95
CA LEU A 15 28.19 -10.11 3.95
C LEU A 15 27.48 -10.04 2.60
N LEU A 16 28.21 -10.15 1.50
CA LEU A 16 27.62 -10.16 0.14
C LEU A 16 26.89 -11.47 -0.19
N ALA A 17 27.25 -12.58 0.44
CA ALA A 17 26.62 -13.89 0.24
C ALA A 17 25.28 -14.05 1.01
N ALA A 18 24.93 -13.11 1.90
CA ALA A 18 23.73 -13.18 2.73
C ALA A 18 22.47 -12.55 2.08
N CYS A 19 22.59 -11.96 0.89
CA CYS A 19 21.44 -11.42 0.16
C CYS A 19 20.81 -12.52 -0.71
N SER A 20 19.48 -12.68 -0.60
CA SER A 20 18.71 -13.56 -1.48
C SER A 20 17.62 -12.78 -2.20
N VAL A 21 17.48 -13.03 -3.50
CA VAL A 21 16.38 -12.50 -4.32
C VAL A 21 15.63 -13.68 -4.91
N ASN A 22 14.33 -13.73 -4.67
CA ASN A 22 13.44 -14.74 -5.22
C ASN A 22 12.33 -14.04 -6.00
N VAL A 23 12.16 -14.40 -7.28
CA VAL A 23 11.13 -13.85 -8.16
C VAL A 23 10.25 -14.99 -8.64
N LYS A 24 8.95 -14.94 -8.34
CA LYS A 24 7.95 -15.83 -8.92
C LYS A 24 7.30 -15.15 -10.10
N LYS A 25 7.18 -15.87 -11.21
CA LYS A 25 6.57 -15.37 -12.44
C LYS A 25 5.24 -16.03 -12.72
N GLU A 26 4.35 -15.29 -13.37
CA GLU A 26 3.14 -15.84 -13.94
C GLU A 26 3.44 -16.63 -15.24
N LYS A 27 2.43 -17.35 -15.73
CA LYS A 27 2.54 -18.11 -17.00
C LYS A 27 2.84 -17.23 -18.22
N ASN A 28 2.51 -15.94 -18.16
CA ASN A 28 2.79 -14.94 -19.19
C ASN A 28 4.20 -14.31 -19.09
N GLY A 29 5.02 -14.74 -18.10
CA GLY A 29 6.38 -14.25 -17.90
C GLY A 29 6.50 -12.97 -17.08
N GLN A 30 5.37 -12.36 -16.63
CA GLN A 30 5.37 -11.20 -15.75
C GLN A 30 5.69 -11.60 -14.31
N ASP A 31 6.34 -10.69 -13.56
CA ASP A 31 6.68 -10.93 -12.15
C ASP A 31 5.39 -10.85 -11.32
N LYS A 32 5.05 -11.94 -10.61
CA LYS A 32 3.91 -12.04 -9.71
C LYS A 32 4.28 -11.68 -8.28
N GLN A 33 5.48 -12.04 -7.88
CA GLN A 33 5.98 -11.87 -6.52
C GLN A 33 7.50 -11.66 -6.57
N VAL A 34 7.97 -10.71 -5.79
CA VAL A 34 9.39 -10.43 -5.60
C VAL A 34 9.70 -10.44 -4.12
N ASP A 35 10.61 -11.30 -3.69
CA ASP A 35 11.13 -11.37 -2.33
C ASP A 35 12.62 -11.05 -2.34
N ILE A 36 13.03 -10.02 -1.61
CA ILE A 36 14.42 -9.66 -1.39
C ILE A 36 14.69 -9.77 0.10
N ARG A 37 15.68 -10.55 0.47
CA ARG A 37 16.10 -10.69 1.86
C ARG A 37 17.55 -10.31 2.01
N THR A 38 17.83 -9.46 2.98
CA THR A 38 19.17 -8.99 3.31
C THR A 38 19.39 -9.09 4.82
N PRO A 39 20.63 -9.07 5.31
CA PRO A 39 20.91 -9.06 6.76
C PRO A 39 20.34 -7.85 7.51
N VAL A 40 19.90 -6.81 6.79
CA VAL A 40 19.45 -5.53 7.35
C VAL A 40 17.99 -5.22 7.09
N GLY A 41 17.29 -6.05 6.30
CA GLY A 41 15.87 -5.87 6.02
C GLY A 41 15.37 -6.70 4.86
N ASP A 42 14.05 -6.81 4.78
CA ASP A 42 13.33 -7.60 3.80
C ASP A 42 12.39 -6.72 2.98
N VAL A 43 12.23 -7.05 1.70
CA VAL A 43 11.23 -6.46 0.80
C VAL A 43 10.42 -7.59 0.19
N HIS A 44 9.12 -7.54 0.37
CA HIS A 44 8.16 -8.43 -0.27
C HIS A 44 7.16 -7.60 -1.07
N VAL A 45 7.05 -7.90 -2.36
CA VAL A 45 6.06 -7.29 -3.26
C VAL A 45 5.30 -8.41 -3.96
N SER A 46 3.98 -8.36 -3.93
CA SER A 46 3.10 -9.32 -4.59
C SER A 46 1.94 -8.60 -5.28
N LYS A 47 1.51 -9.12 -6.43
CA LYS A 47 0.26 -8.74 -7.08
C LYS A 47 -0.96 -9.42 -6.43
N ASP A 48 -0.75 -10.45 -5.61
CA ASP A 48 -1.81 -11.13 -4.87
C ASP A 48 -2.05 -10.37 -3.55
N ALA A 49 -3.04 -9.50 -3.53
CA ALA A 49 -3.51 -8.87 -2.29
C ALA A 49 -4.72 -9.63 -1.76
N ASN A 50 -4.72 -9.93 -0.46
CA ASN A 50 -5.86 -10.54 0.20
C ASN A 50 -6.84 -9.44 0.65
N PRO A 51 -8.13 -9.48 0.25
CA PRO A 51 -9.14 -8.53 0.69
C PRO A 51 -9.24 -8.38 2.21
N ASP A 52 -9.05 -9.47 2.95
CA ASP A 52 -9.10 -9.46 4.43
C ASP A 52 -7.98 -8.60 5.05
N GLU A 53 -6.85 -8.43 4.34
CA GLU A 53 -5.73 -7.63 4.83
C GLU A 53 -5.96 -6.12 4.73
N VAL A 54 -6.88 -5.69 3.88
CA VAL A 54 -7.30 -4.27 3.81
C VAL A 54 -8.18 -3.91 5.00
N GLY A 55 -8.90 -4.87 5.57
CA GLY A 55 -9.78 -4.67 6.70
C GLY A 55 -11.06 -3.86 6.39
N ILE A 56 -11.29 -3.50 5.12
CA ILE A 56 -12.48 -2.81 4.63
C ILE A 56 -13.26 -3.81 3.76
N PRO A 57 -14.59 -3.98 3.96
CA PRO A 57 -15.37 -4.90 3.14
C PRO A 57 -15.44 -4.42 1.68
N ALA A 58 -15.46 -5.35 0.74
CA ALA A 58 -15.81 -5.04 -0.63
C ALA A 58 -17.24 -4.47 -0.71
N TYR A 59 -17.47 -3.53 -1.64
CA TYR A 59 -18.80 -3.01 -1.88
C TYR A 59 -19.73 -4.13 -2.39
N PRO A 60 -20.97 -4.26 -1.88
CA PRO A 60 -21.89 -5.31 -2.31
C PRO A 60 -22.11 -5.29 -3.82
N GLY A 61 -21.88 -6.45 -4.48
CA GLY A 61 -22.00 -6.58 -5.92
C GLY A 61 -20.84 -6.04 -6.75
N ALA A 62 -19.82 -5.43 -6.13
CA ALA A 62 -18.62 -5.04 -6.83
C ALA A 62 -17.77 -6.27 -7.21
N ARG A 63 -17.09 -6.17 -8.34
CA ARG A 63 -16.19 -7.21 -8.87
C ARG A 63 -14.74 -6.77 -8.69
N LEU A 64 -13.91 -7.66 -8.16
CA LEU A 64 -12.46 -7.43 -8.10
C LEU A 64 -11.92 -7.33 -9.54
N MET A 65 -11.23 -6.24 -9.83
CA MET A 65 -10.61 -6.05 -11.14
C MET A 65 -9.41 -6.99 -11.29
N GLN A 66 -9.35 -7.66 -12.43
CA GLN A 66 -8.20 -8.49 -12.79
C GLN A 66 -7.20 -7.65 -13.59
N PRO A 67 -5.90 -7.99 -13.57
CA PRO A 67 -4.91 -7.37 -14.44
C PRO A 67 -5.39 -7.44 -15.89
N ASP A 68 -5.33 -6.32 -16.57
CA ASP A 68 -5.69 -6.26 -17.98
C ASP A 68 -4.48 -6.50 -18.91
N SER A 69 -4.73 -6.55 -20.22
CA SER A 69 -3.68 -6.74 -21.23
C SER A 69 -2.70 -5.57 -21.34
N SER A 70 -2.99 -4.42 -20.72
CA SER A 70 -2.11 -3.25 -20.66
C SER A 70 -1.02 -3.40 -19.60
N GLY A 71 -1.13 -4.43 -18.75
CA GLY A 71 -0.14 -4.73 -17.71
C GLY A 71 -0.33 -3.91 -16.43
N ASP A 72 -1.40 -3.14 -16.33
CA ASP A 72 -1.73 -2.41 -15.10
C ASP A 72 -2.18 -3.36 -14.01
N ASP A 73 -1.43 -3.38 -12.91
CA ASP A 73 -1.77 -4.18 -11.74
C ASP A 73 -2.97 -3.57 -11.00
N LYS A 74 -3.98 -4.41 -10.76
CA LYS A 74 -5.22 -4.00 -10.07
C LYS A 74 -5.23 -4.41 -8.59
N SER A 75 -4.15 -5.03 -8.15
CA SER A 75 -3.91 -5.36 -6.74
C SER A 75 -2.41 -5.33 -6.42
N ALA A 76 -2.08 -4.95 -5.20
CA ALA A 76 -0.71 -4.93 -4.72
C ALA A 76 -0.67 -5.23 -3.22
N ASN A 77 0.32 -6.02 -2.81
CA ASN A 77 0.71 -6.22 -1.42
C ASN A 77 2.21 -5.98 -1.31
N VAL A 78 2.58 -4.94 -0.58
CA VAL A 78 3.97 -4.51 -0.39
C VAL A 78 4.29 -4.56 1.10
N ASN A 79 5.32 -5.30 1.47
CA ASN A 79 5.89 -5.31 2.80
C ASN A 79 7.37 -4.99 2.73
N ILE A 80 7.78 -3.96 3.43
CA ILE A 80 9.19 -3.55 3.55
C ILE A 80 9.52 -3.49 5.03
N SER A 81 10.61 -4.12 5.44
CA SER A 81 11.10 -4.04 6.81
C SER A 81 12.62 -3.91 6.83
N GLY A 82 13.16 -3.11 7.73
CA GLY A 82 14.61 -2.97 7.91
C GLY A 82 14.98 -1.78 8.79
N PHE A 83 16.11 -1.89 9.46
CA PHE A 83 16.66 -0.84 10.33
C PHE A 83 15.70 -0.28 11.40
N GLY A 84 14.69 -1.07 11.79
CA GLY A 84 13.68 -0.63 12.74
C GLY A 84 12.49 0.10 12.14
N TYR A 85 12.41 0.16 10.81
CA TYR A 85 11.25 0.67 10.07
C TYR A 85 10.49 -0.46 9.43
N GLY A 86 9.18 -0.28 9.29
CA GLY A 86 8.31 -1.16 8.52
C GLY A 86 7.28 -0.37 7.73
N LEU A 87 6.98 -0.84 6.53
CA LEU A 87 5.91 -0.35 5.68
C LEU A 87 5.11 -1.55 5.17
N LYS A 88 3.80 -1.53 5.39
CA LYS A 88 2.85 -2.43 4.75
C LYS A 88 1.87 -1.60 3.94
N VAL A 89 1.71 -1.93 2.66
CA VAL A 89 0.68 -1.38 1.78
C VAL A 89 -0.08 -2.53 1.14
N VAL A 90 -1.38 -2.52 1.26
CA VAL A 90 -2.28 -3.44 0.55
C VAL A 90 -3.27 -2.61 -0.25
N ALA A 91 -3.35 -2.85 -1.55
CA ALA A 91 -4.27 -2.15 -2.44
C ALA A 91 -5.06 -3.15 -3.30
N LEU A 92 -6.35 -2.88 -3.48
CA LEU A 92 -7.28 -3.66 -4.28
C LEU A 92 -8.17 -2.72 -5.07
N GLN A 93 -8.41 -3.05 -6.34
CA GLN A 93 -9.35 -2.31 -7.19
C GLN A 93 -10.58 -3.16 -7.52
N TYR A 94 -11.73 -2.53 -7.40
CA TYR A 94 -13.03 -3.11 -7.74
C TYR A 94 -13.76 -2.22 -8.74
N GLU A 95 -14.67 -2.80 -9.49
CA GLU A 95 -15.65 -2.09 -10.33
C GLU A 95 -17.06 -2.36 -9.83
N SER A 96 -17.93 -1.37 -9.92
CA SER A 96 -19.35 -1.45 -9.58
C SER A 96 -20.18 -0.74 -10.63
N THR A 97 -21.40 -1.24 -10.87
CA THR A 97 -22.39 -0.56 -11.73
C THR A 97 -23.15 0.55 -10.98
N ASP A 98 -22.97 0.65 -9.66
CA ASP A 98 -23.62 1.68 -8.87
C ASP A 98 -22.91 3.04 -9.01
N ALA A 99 -23.69 4.12 -8.94
CA ALA A 99 -23.17 5.48 -9.02
C ALA A 99 -22.22 5.82 -7.85
N PRO A 100 -21.21 6.67 -8.07
CA PRO A 100 -20.21 7.03 -7.06
C PRO A 100 -20.79 7.50 -5.72
N THR A 101 -21.86 8.27 -5.75
CA THR A 101 -22.50 8.79 -4.54
C THR A 101 -23.02 7.69 -3.62
N LYS A 102 -23.56 6.60 -4.17
CA LYS A 102 -24.04 5.44 -3.42
C LYS A 102 -22.88 4.68 -2.78
N VAL A 103 -21.80 4.49 -3.55
CA VAL A 103 -20.58 3.82 -3.08
C VAL A 103 -19.89 4.63 -1.98
N VAL A 104 -19.76 5.94 -2.14
CA VAL A 104 -19.20 6.85 -1.14
C VAL A 104 -20.00 6.80 0.16
N SER A 105 -21.33 6.82 0.08
CA SER A 105 -22.19 6.73 1.29
C SER A 105 -21.95 5.43 2.05
N PHE A 106 -21.91 4.29 1.36
CA PHE A 106 -21.62 2.99 1.95
C PHE A 106 -20.27 2.99 2.69
N TYR A 107 -19.21 3.47 2.04
CA TYR A 107 -17.89 3.45 2.67
C TYR A 107 -17.75 4.50 3.77
N ASN A 108 -18.39 5.65 3.68
CA ASN A 108 -18.41 6.61 4.76
C ASN A 108 -18.98 5.99 6.05
N ASP A 109 -20.09 5.25 5.95
CA ASP A 109 -20.69 4.57 7.09
C ASP A 109 -19.79 3.46 7.66
N HIS A 110 -19.13 2.71 6.78
CA HIS A 110 -18.25 1.61 7.19
C HIS A 110 -16.92 2.08 7.79
N LEU A 111 -16.38 3.19 7.32
CA LEU A 111 -15.10 3.74 7.79
C LEU A 111 -15.23 4.44 9.15
N ASN A 112 -16.40 4.95 9.52
CA ASN A 112 -16.63 5.61 10.80
C ASN A 112 -16.26 4.75 12.02
N LYS A 113 -16.26 3.42 11.89
CA LYS A 113 -15.82 2.51 12.96
C LYS A 113 -14.32 2.60 13.27
N TYR A 114 -13.51 3.11 12.34
CA TYR A 114 -12.07 3.29 12.51
C TYR A 114 -11.69 4.69 13.01
N GLY A 115 -12.65 5.63 13.05
CA GLY A 115 -12.44 6.98 13.52
C GLY A 115 -13.13 8.03 12.64
N ARG A 116 -12.69 9.28 12.77
CA ARG A 116 -13.20 10.39 11.96
C ARG A 116 -12.78 10.22 10.50
N VAL A 117 -13.77 10.16 9.62
CA VAL A 117 -13.53 10.09 8.17
C VAL A 117 -13.28 11.48 7.61
N ILE A 118 -12.22 11.62 6.83
CA ILE A 118 -11.91 12.83 6.05
C ILE A 118 -12.30 12.56 4.60
N VAL A 119 -13.07 13.48 4.01
CA VAL A 119 -13.53 13.41 2.63
C VAL A 119 -12.71 14.40 1.80
N CYS A 120 -11.95 13.88 0.82
CA CYS A 120 -11.15 14.66 -0.09
C CYS A 120 -11.65 14.48 -1.53
N HIS A 121 -11.39 15.49 -2.36
CA HIS A 121 -11.66 15.42 -3.80
C HIS A 121 -10.35 15.53 -4.55
N THR A 122 -10.04 14.55 -5.39
CA THR A 122 -8.76 14.48 -6.11
C THR A 122 -8.97 14.19 -7.58
N SER A 123 -7.97 14.45 -8.41
CA SER A 123 -7.99 14.07 -9.83
C SER A 123 -7.61 12.60 -10.06
N HIS A 124 -6.90 11.99 -9.11
CA HIS A 124 -6.49 10.59 -9.09
C HIS A 124 -6.08 10.21 -7.66
N LEU A 125 -6.03 8.93 -7.36
CA LEU A 125 -5.57 8.42 -6.07
C LEU A 125 -4.13 8.90 -5.81
N ASP A 126 -3.96 9.75 -4.82
CA ASP A 126 -2.64 10.21 -4.39
C ASP A 126 -2.16 9.41 -3.18
N LEU A 127 -1.24 8.48 -3.44
CA LEU A 127 -0.55 7.71 -2.42
C LEU A 127 0.73 8.42 -1.93
N ASN A 128 0.79 9.75 -2.02
CA ASN A 128 1.93 10.52 -1.53
C ASN A 128 2.11 10.32 -0.01
N THR A 129 2.67 9.19 0.35
CA THR A 129 3.21 8.89 1.66
C THR A 129 4.62 9.49 1.77
N HIS A 130 4.77 10.79 1.50
CA HIS A 130 6.03 11.44 1.86
C HIS A 130 6.06 11.60 3.38
N PRO A 131 6.92 10.88 4.08
CA PRO A 131 7.20 11.18 5.47
C PRO A 131 7.94 12.53 5.49
N LYS A 132 7.21 13.63 5.49
CA LYS A 132 7.77 14.87 6.01
C LYS A 132 8.03 14.59 7.47
N HIS A 133 9.29 14.67 7.84
CA HIS A 133 9.73 14.70 9.24
C HIS A 133 9.15 16.01 9.84
N ASP A 134 7.91 15.93 10.27
CA ASP A 134 7.20 17.03 10.88
C ASP A 134 6.68 16.50 12.23
N ASP A 135 7.20 17.08 13.31
CA ASP A 135 6.79 16.77 14.68
C ASP A 135 5.36 17.28 15.00
N GLY A 136 4.56 17.54 13.97
CA GLY A 136 3.17 17.97 14.05
C GLY A 136 2.20 16.82 14.30
N PRO A 137 0.92 17.14 14.61
CA PRO A 137 -0.10 16.13 14.89
C PRO A 137 -0.24 15.15 13.72
N GLN A 138 -0.32 13.87 14.07
CA GLN A 138 -0.41 12.72 13.17
C GLN A 138 -1.75 12.65 12.40
N GLU A 139 -2.40 13.79 12.18
CA GLU A 139 -3.68 13.88 11.51
C GLU A 139 -3.54 13.74 9.99
N LEU A 140 -4.49 13.03 9.41
CA LEU A 140 -4.64 12.93 7.97
C LEU A 140 -5.19 14.25 7.42
N THR A 141 -4.71 14.65 6.25
CA THR A 141 -5.15 15.85 5.54
C THR A 141 -5.46 15.53 4.08
N CYS A 142 -6.18 16.43 3.41
CA CYS A 142 -6.34 16.37 1.96
C CYS A 142 -5.19 17.12 1.29
N ASP A 143 -4.51 16.46 0.37
CA ASP A 143 -3.49 17.06 -0.46
C ASP A 143 -4.12 17.55 -1.78
N GLY A 144 -4.59 18.77 -1.78
CA GLY A 144 -5.33 19.35 -2.91
C GLY A 144 -6.84 19.08 -2.84
N SER A 145 -7.61 19.76 -3.68
CA SER A 145 -9.07 19.69 -3.63
C SER A 145 -9.74 19.94 -4.98
N SER A 146 -9.22 19.33 -6.06
CA SER A 146 -9.84 19.49 -7.38
C SER A 146 -9.82 18.17 -8.15
N GLY A 147 -10.99 17.55 -8.32
CA GLY A 147 -11.12 16.34 -9.11
C GLY A 147 -12.46 15.65 -8.87
N ASN A 148 -12.74 14.64 -9.69
CA ASN A 148 -13.97 13.86 -9.64
C ASN A 148 -13.85 12.61 -8.78
N THR A 149 -12.64 12.25 -8.35
CA THR A 149 -12.40 11.13 -7.44
C THR A 149 -12.65 11.58 -6.01
N VAL A 150 -13.50 10.85 -5.31
CA VAL A 150 -13.74 11.06 -3.87
C VAL A 150 -12.88 10.10 -3.09
N GLU A 151 -11.99 10.63 -2.23
CA GLU A 151 -11.21 9.85 -1.30
C GLU A 151 -11.77 9.98 0.12
N LEU A 152 -12.00 8.85 0.76
CA LEU A 152 -12.35 8.73 2.17
C LEU A 152 -11.12 8.22 2.90
N LYS A 153 -10.58 9.01 3.82
CA LYS A 153 -9.39 8.66 4.61
C LYS A 153 -9.77 8.58 6.10
N VAL A 154 -9.27 7.55 6.79
CA VAL A 154 -9.48 7.38 8.24
C VAL A 154 -8.26 6.73 8.89
N GLY A 155 -7.99 7.09 10.15
CA GLY A 155 -6.84 6.61 10.93
C GLY A 155 -5.80 7.70 11.17
N THR A 156 -4.53 7.31 11.18
CA THR A 156 -3.38 8.20 11.35
C THR A 156 -2.41 8.05 10.18
N LYS A 157 -1.38 8.88 10.11
CA LYS A 157 -0.33 8.75 9.08
C LYS A 157 0.36 7.39 9.11
N GLU A 158 0.45 6.75 10.29
CA GLU A 158 1.10 5.45 10.47
C GLU A 158 0.16 4.26 10.26
N ASN A 159 -1.14 4.47 10.36
CA ASN A 159 -2.13 3.40 10.24
C ASN A 159 -3.43 3.95 9.67
N GLN A 160 -3.59 3.84 8.35
CA GLN A 160 -4.72 4.45 7.65
C GLN A 160 -5.41 3.50 6.68
N HIS A 161 -6.71 3.69 6.56
CA HIS A 161 -7.51 3.13 5.49
C HIS A 161 -7.92 4.24 4.54
N ILE A 162 -7.81 3.98 3.25
CA ILE A 162 -8.20 4.91 2.19
C ILE A 162 -9.16 4.17 1.26
N VAL A 163 -10.26 4.83 0.93
CA VAL A 163 -11.17 4.40 -0.14
C VAL A 163 -11.24 5.50 -1.17
N ALA A 164 -10.82 5.22 -2.40
CA ALA A 164 -11.02 6.15 -3.51
C ALA A 164 -12.14 5.63 -4.42
N VAL A 165 -13.07 6.52 -4.73
CA VAL A 165 -14.21 6.23 -5.62
C VAL A 165 -14.13 7.17 -6.81
N GLU A 166 -13.86 6.60 -7.98
CA GLU A 166 -13.74 7.30 -9.25
C GLU A 166 -14.97 7.00 -10.11
N PRO A 167 -15.61 8.01 -10.74
CA PRO A 167 -16.66 7.77 -11.72
C PRO A 167 -16.15 6.96 -12.92
N ASP A 168 -16.90 5.94 -13.33
CA ASP A 168 -16.62 5.14 -14.52
C ASP A 168 -17.90 4.95 -15.36
N GLY A 169 -18.13 5.86 -16.28
CA GLY A 169 -19.41 5.95 -16.99
C GLY A 169 -20.56 6.22 -16.04
N SER A 170 -21.52 5.27 -15.94
CA SER A 170 -22.62 5.31 -14.97
C SER A 170 -22.30 4.62 -13.65
N GLY A 171 -21.17 3.89 -13.60
CA GLY A 171 -20.70 3.13 -12.44
C GLY A 171 -19.53 3.79 -11.73
N SER A 172 -18.75 2.96 -11.01
CA SER A 172 -17.63 3.40 -10.18
C SER A 172 -16.46 2.42 -10.25
N LYS A 173 -15.25 2.96 -10.30
CA LYS A 173 -14.02 2.26 -9.88
C LYS A 173 -13.78 2.57 -8.40
N ILE A 174 -13.41 1.54 -7.66
CA ILE A 174 -13.24 1.61 -6.21
C ILE A 174 -11.85 1.09 -5.88
N SER A 175 -11.02 1.92 -5.28
CA SER A 175 -9.72 1.49 -4.77
C SER A 175 -9.77 1.42 -3.24
N LEU A 176 -9.51 0.25 -2.68
CA LEU A 176 -9.38 0.02 -1.24
C LEU A 176 -7.91 -0.08 -0.90
N VAL A 177 -7.42 0.76 0.01
CA VAL A 177 -6.01 0.80 0.38
C VAL A 177 -5.86 0.79 1.89
N TYR A 178 -4.96 -0.03 2.38
CA TYR A 178 -4.48 -0.05 3.74
C TYR A 178 -2.99 0.27 3.77
N VAL A 179 -2.61 1.24 4.59
CA VAL A 179 -1.21 1.62 4.78
C VAL A 179 -0.89 1.55 6.27
N ARG A 180 0.19 0.86 6.60
CA ARG A 180 0.74 0.83 7.95
C ARG A 180 2.24 1.02 7.90
N THR A 181 2.71 2.01 8.67
CA THR A 181 4.13 2.21 8.95
C THR A 181 4.40 1.99 10.43
N HIS A 182 5.60 1.59 10.79
CA HIS A 182 6.07 1.62 12.16
C HIS A 182 7.55 1.98 12.18
N SER A 183 7.97 2.68 13.23
CA SER A 183 9.37 2.92 13.54
C SER A 183 9.68 2.46 14.96
N LYS A 184 10.94 2.19 15.27
CA LYS A 184 11.36 1.80 16.61
C LYS A 184 11.02 2.82 17.69
N ASP A 185 10.85 4.09 17.29
CA ASP A 185 10.60 5.20 18.22
C ASP A 185 9.10 5.35 18.57
N ALA A 186 8.21 4.50 18.02
CA ALA A 186 6.77 4.51 18.29
C ALA A 186 6.34 3.59 19.46
N GLU A 187 7.29 2.94 20.13
CA GLU A 187 7.06 2.17 21.37
C GLU A 187 7.59 2.94 22.59
N ILE A 188 6.82 3.94 23.03
CA ILE A 188 6.93 4.48 24.41
C ILE A 188 5.52 4.65 24.96
#